data_404c4f1808c144d22566bdfe594a7c44
#
_entry.id   404c4f1808c144d22566bdfe594a7c44
#
_cell.length_a   1.000
_cell.length_b   1.000
_cell.length_c   1.000
_cell.angle_alpha   90.00
_cell.angle_beta   90.00
_cell.angle_gamma   90.00
#
_symmetry.space_group_name_H-M   'P 1'
#
loop_
_entity.id
_entity.type
_entity.pdbx_description
1 polymer ?
#
loop_
_entity_poly.entity_id
_entity_poly.type
_entity_poly.pdbx_seq_one_letter_code
_entity_poly.pdbx_strand_id
1 'polypeptide(L)'
;MKLGGNIPERTSYAKPIKKPSKDIFESMLKSSGEREMSTTMALVRMLTNLLRDKKIAARLVPIIPDEARTFGMEGFFQKIGIYAHEGQKYEPEDSEQLSSYKEDKKGQVLEEGITESGSISSWIAAGTSYTNHDLEMIPIYTFYSMFGFQRVMDLIWAAGDSQTRGFLIGATAGRTTLAGEGLQHQDGHSHLLASTIPNCVSY
;
A
#
# COMPACT_ATOMS: atom_id res chain seq x y z
N MET A 1 21.66 -29.44 28.09
CA MET A 1 20.73 -28.91 27.10
C MET A 1 19.65 -28.15 27.86
N LYS A 2 19.54 -26.85 27.67
CA LYS A 2 18.44 -26.09 28.29
C LYS A 2 17.14 -26.53 27.66
N LEU A 3 16.12 -26.84 28.49
CA LEU A 3 14.79 -27.22 28.04
C LEU A 3 14.25 -26.15 27.07
N GLY A 4 13.74 -26.57 25.94
CA GLY A 4 13.04 -25.73 24.99
C GLY A 4 13.87 -25.29 23.76
N GLY A 5 15.17 -25.49 23.74
CA GLY A 5 16.01 -25.00 22.64
C GLY A 5 15.94 -23.47 22.53
N ASN A 6 16.71 -22.91 21.65
CA ASN A 6 16.62 -21.47 21.34
C ASN A 6 15.71 -21.31 20.13
N ILE A 7 14.61 -20.56 20.27
CA ILE A 7 13.96 -19.97 19.11
C ILE A 7 14.99 -19.02 18.52
N PRO A 8 15.36 -19.16 17.23
CA PRO A 8 16.33 -18.25 16.64
C PRO A 8 15.86 -16.81 16.81
N GLU A 9 16.74 -15.96 17.33
CA GLU A 9 16.45 -14.54 17.38
C GLU A 9 16.30 -14.03 15.96
N ARG A 10 15.25 -13.25 15.70
CA ARG A 10 15.07 -12.61 14.42
C ARG A 10 16.13 -11.52 14.28
N THR A 11 17.06 -11.74 13.37
CA THR A 11 18.13 -10.78 13.07
C THR A 11 17.84 -10.07 11.75
N SER A 12 18.25 -8.83 11.64
CA SER A 12 18.18 -8.06 10.40
C SER A 12 19.44 -7.24 10.26
N TYR A 13 20.05 -7.34 9.10
CA TYR A 13 21.19 -6.51 8.70
C TYR A 13 20.75 -5.39 7.73
N ALA A 14 19.46 -5.22 7.54
CA ALA A 14 18.89 -4.16 6.71
C ALA A 14 19.33 -2.78 7.20
N LYS A 15 19.85 -1.97 6.30
CA LYS A 15 20.18 -0.58 6.61
C LYS A 15 18.90 0.22 6.75
N PRO A 16 18.70 0.96 7.87
CA PRO A 16 17.52 1.77 8.07
C PRO A 16 17.32 2.78 6.93
N ILE A 17 16.08 2.94 6.52
CA ILE A 17 15.72 3.96 5.53
C ILE A 17 15.91 5.34 6.18
N LYS A 18 16.66 6.20 5.52
CA LYS A 18 16.82 7.58 5.98
C LYS A 18 15.49 8.32 5.85
N LYS A 19 15.05 8.95 6.94
CA LYS A 19 13.82 9.75 6.94
C LYS A 19 13.89 10.86 5.86
N PRO A 20 12.78 11.09 5.14
CA PRO A 20 12.70 12.19 4.18
C PRO A 20 12.77 13.55 4.89
N SER A 21 13.17 14.58 4.16
CA SER A 21 13.07 15.96 4.68
C SER A 21 11.60 16.35 4.85
N LYS A 22 11.30 17.10 5.90
CA LYS A 22 9.95 17.65 6.15
C LYS A 22 9.48 18.58 5.03
N ASP A 23 10.39 19.22 4.33
CA ASP A 23 10.10 20.16 3.24
C ASP A 23 9.29 19.50 2.11
N ILE A 24 9.43 18.18 1.92
CA ILE A 24 8.64 17.40 0.97
C ILE A 24 7.14 17.53 1.25
N PHE A 25 6.75 17.72 2.50
CA PHE A 25 5.36 17.77 2.94
C PHE A 25 4.84 19.17 3.24
N GLU A 26 5.70 20.20 3.21
CA GLU A 26 5.31 21.57 3.63
C GLU A 26 4.07 22.10 2.92
N SER A 27 3.97 21.87 1.61
CA SER A 27 2.79 22.31 0.83
C SER A 27 1.48 21.64 1.26
N MET A 28 1.57 20.47 1.89
CA MET A 28 0.41 19.68 2.34
C MET A 28 0.03 19.97 3.79
N LEU A 29 1.01 20.40 4.60
CA LEU A 29 0.80 20.70 6.01
C LEU A 29 0.07 22.04 6.22
N LYS A 30 0.07 22.92 5.22
CA LYS A 30 -0.56 24.24 5.33
C LYS A 30 -2.07 24.17 5.12
N SER A 31 -2.52 23.82 3.94
CA SER A 31 -3.93 23.55 3.61
C SER A 31 -4.05 23.09 2.16
N SER A 32 -5.24 22.63 1.75
CA SER A 32 -5.57 22.42 0.34
C SER A 32 -5.92 23.72 -0.41
N GLY A 33 -5.97 24.87 0.29
CA GLY A 33 -6.45 26.13 -0.24
C GLY A 33 -7.95 26.07 -0.51
N GLU A 34 -8.37 26.66 -1.62
CA GLU A 34 -9.77 26.62 -2.08
C GLU A 34 -10.15 25.30 -2.77
N ARG A 35 -9.19 24.38 -2.92
CA ARG A 35 -9.39 23.13 -3.64
C ARG A 35 -9.89 22.04 -2.70
N GLU A 36 -11.10 21.59 -2.92
CA GLU A 36 -11.63 20.40 -2.25
C GLU A 36 -10.80 19.16 -2.59
N MET A 37 -10.50 18.36 -1.59
CA MET A 37 -9.67 17.17 -1.74
C MET A 37 -10.11 16.09 -0.76
N SER A 38 -10.29 14.87 -1.26
CA SER A 38 -10.51 13.71 -0.40
C SER A 38 -9.22 13.34 0.35
N THR A 39 -9.37 12.66 1.48
CA THR A 39 -8.24 12.13 2.26
C THR A 39 -7.41 11.14 1.44
N THR A 40 -8.05 10.33 0.59
CA THR A 40 -7.35 9.42 -0.34
C THR A 40 -6.48 10.20 -1.32
N MET A 41 -7.00 11.28 -1.92
CA MET A 41 -6.20 12.13 -2.81
C MET A 41 -5.07 12.85 -2.08
N ALA A 42 -5.26 13.21 -0.81
CA ALA A 42 -4.19 13.76 0.01
C ALA A 42 -3.07 12.73 0.21
N LEU A 43 -3.42 11.47 0.52
CA LEU A 43 -2.47 10.37 0.61
C LEU A 43 -1.70 10.16 -0.71
N VAL A 44 -2.41 10.09 -1.84
CA VAL A 44 -1.77 9.93 -3.16
C VAL A 44 -0.79 11.05 -3.46
N ARG A 45 -1.13 12.30 -3.13
CA ARG A 45 -0.20 13.43 -3.25
C ARG A 45 1.01 13.31 -2.35
N MET A 46 0.81 12.88 -1.10
CA MET A 46 1.91 12.65 -0.17
C MET A 46 2.86 11.58 -0.71
N LEU A 47 2.35 10.46 -1.18
CA LEU A 47 3.14 9.40 -1.80
C LEU A 47 3.86 9.91 -3.07
N THR A 48 3.17 10.69 -3.90
CA THR A 48 3.78 11.33 -5.08
C THR A 48 4.95 12.23 -4.71
N ASN A 49 4.86 12.96 -3.59
CA ASN A 49 5.96 13.76 -3.11
C ASN A 49 7.12 12.91 -2.58
N LEU A 50 6.83 11.80 -1.90
CA LEU A 50 7.86 10.84 -1.46
C LEU A 50 8.66 10.25 -2.62
N LEU A 51 8.05 10.04 -3.79
CA LEU A 51 8.73 9.57 -4.99
C LEU A 51 9.80 10.53 -5.52
N ARG A 52 9.86 11.78 -5.02
CA ARG A 52 10.95 12.72 -5.35
C ARG A 52 12.25 12.38 -4.63
N ASP A 53 12.18 11.74 -3.46
CA ASP A 53 13.37 11.20 -2.79
C ASP A 53 13.71 9.82 -3.39
N LYS A 54 14.75 9.77 -4.22
CA LYS A 54 15.16 8.56 -4.93
C LYS A 54 15.45 7.37 -4.01
N LYS A 55 15.87 7.60 -2.76
CA LYS A 55 16.16 6.52 -1.80
C LYS A 55 14.88 5.91 -1.26
N ILE A 56 13.88 6.72 -1.01
CA ILE A 56 12.56 6.27 -0.55
C ILE A 56 11.77 5.71 -1.73
N ALA A 57 11.79 6.41 -2.86
CA ALA A 57 11.11 5.96 -4.08
C ALA A 57 11.47 4.51 -4.43
N ALA A 58 12.75 4.15 -4.35
CA ALA A 58 13.20 2.79 -4.63
C ALA A 58 12.72 1.72 -3.62
N ARG A 59 12.09 2.14 -2.51
CA ARG A 59 11.61 1.25 -1.44
C ARG A 59 10.09 1.22 -1.36
N LEU A 60 9.41 2.14 -2.01
CA LEU A 60 7.97 2.24 -1.98
C LEU A 60 7.33 1.17 -2.87
N VAL A 61 6.42 0.39 -2.31
CA VAL A 61 5.71 -0.69 -3.02
C VAL A 61 4.21 -0.48 -2.85
N PRO A 62 3.56 0.29 -3.73
CA PRO A 62 2.10 0.35 -3.76
C PRO A 62 1.54 -1.00 -4.21
N ILE A 63 0.59 -1.53 -3.44
CA ILE A 63 -0.10 -2.78 -3.75
C ILE A 63 -1.58 -2.45 -3.85
N ILE A 64 -2.19 -2.78 -4.96
CA ILE A 64 -3.53 -2.35 -5.31
C ILE A 64 -4.27 -3.54 -5.92
N PRO A 65 -5.53 -3.79 -5.54
CA PRO A 65 -6.40 -4.61 -6.37
C PRO A 65 -6.63 -3.88 -7.69
N ASP A 66 -7.20 -4.49 -8.65
CA ASP A 66 -7.40 -4.03 -10.04
C ASP A 66 -8.28 -2.77 -10.18
N GLU A 67 -8.09 -1.76 -9.32
CA GLU A 67 -8.95 -0.57 -9.21
C GLU A 67 -8.16 0.72 -8.89
N ALA A 68 -6.92 0.81 -9.37
CA ALA A 68 -6.03 1.94 -9.06
C ALA A 68 -6.65 3.31 -9.39
N ARG A 69 -7.43 3.41 -10.46
CA ARG A 69 -8.11 4.65 -10.86
C ARG A 69 -9.17 5.09 -9.86
N THR A 70 -9.89 4.15 -9.28
CA THR A 70 -10.90 4.44 -8.22
C THR A 70 -10.24 5.08 -6.99
N PHE A 71 -9.00 4.73 -6.72
CA PHE A 71 -8.21 5.32 -5.63
C PHE A 71 -7.44 6.59 -6.06
N GLY A 72 -7.57 7.03 -7.30
CA GLY A 72 -6.83 8.17 -7.84
C GLY A 72 -5.32 7.92 -7.98
N MET A 73 -4.92 6.67 -8.12
CA MET A 73 -3.52 6.24 -8.15
C MET A 73 -2.99 6.03 -9.58
N GLU A 74 -3.78 6.28 -10.61
CA GLU A 74 -3.39 6.15 -12.02
C GLU A 74 -2.13 6.96 -12.39
N GLY A 75 -1.88 8.04 -11.67
CA GLY A 75 -0.66 8.83 -11.84
C GLY A 75 0.64 8.06 -11.52
N PHE A 76 0.56 6.94 -10.84
CA PHE A 76 1.71 6.07 -10.58
C PHE A 76 2.10 5.25 -11.79
N PHE A 77 1.17 4.93 -12.69
CA PHE A 77 1.45 4.14 -13.89
C PHE A 77 2.60 4.74 -14.72
N GLN A 78 2.58 6.04 -14.91
CA GLN A 78 3.62 6.73 -15.67
C GLN A 78 4.89 7.05 -14.87
N LYS A 79 4.81 7.11 -13.54
CA LYS A 79 5.93 7.51 -12.67
C LYS A 79 6.81 6.34 -12.28
N ILE A 80 6.21 5.25 -11.87
CA ILE A 80 6.90 4.08 -11.32
C ILE A 80 6.48 2.78 -12.00
N GLY A 81 5.48 2.81 -12.87
CA GLY A 81 5.00 1.67 -13.63
C GLY A 81 4.34 0.57 -12.80
N ILE A 82 3.53 -0.23 -13.46
CA ILE A 82 3.00 -1.48 -12.91
C ILE A 82 4.01 -2.59 -13.18
N TYR A 83 4.29 -3.39 -12.18
CA TYR A 83 5.23 -4.50 -12.35
C TYR A 83 4.62 -5.58 -13.24
N ALA A 84 5.33 -5.92 -14.31
CA ALA A 84 5.04 -7.06 -15.15
C ALA A 84 6.34 -7.79 -15.50
N HIS A 85 6.44 -9.07 -15.13
CA HIS A 85 7.65 -9.86 -15.30
C HIS A 85 8.17 -9.85 -16.75
N GLU A 86 7.28 -9.85 -17.71
CA GLU A 86 7.60 -9.83 -19.13
C GLU A 86 7.61 -8.44 -19.78
N GLY A 87 7.21 -7.41 -19.01
CA GLY A 87 6.91 -6.07 -19.53
C GLY A 87 5.60 -6.05 -20.31
N GLN A 88 5.23 -4.89 -20.81
CA GLN A 88 3.99 -4.69 -21.56
C GLN A 88 4.09 -5.28 -22.97
N LYS A 89 3.20 -6.20 -23.30
CA LYS A 89 3.16 -6.93 -24.59
C LYS A 89 1.98 -6.53 -25.48
N TYR A 90 1.22 -5.56 -25.07
CA TYR A 90 0.02 -5.08 -25.77
C TYR A 90 -0.04 -3.56 -25.68
N GLU A 91 -0.80 -2.94 -26.54
CA GLU A 91 -1.16 -1.53 -26.45
C GLU A 91 -2.42 -1.42 -25.57
N PRO A 92 -2.37 -0.65 -24.47
CA PRO A 92 -3.53 -0.49 -23.61
C PRO A 92 -4.61 0.34 -24.33
N GLU A 93 -5.88 0.04 -24.07
CA GLU A 93 -7.01 0.76 -24.67
C GLU A 93 -7.02 2.25 -24.34
N ASP A 94 -6.38 2.64 -23.24
CA ASP A 94 -6.26 4.02 -22.79
C ASP A 94 -4.94 4.70 -23.19
N SER A 95 -4.22 4.15 -24.18
CA SER A 95 -2.90 4.62 -24.61
C SER A 95 -2.83 6.12 -24.94
N GLU A 96 -3.93 6.73 -25.37
CA GLU A 96 -4.02 8.15 -25.66
C GLU A 96 -4.19 9.04 -24.42
N GLN A 97 -4.43 8.46 -23.24
CA GLN A 97 -4.61 9.20 -22.01
C GLN A 97 -3.27 9.57 -21.36
N LEU A 98 -3.22 10.73 -20.69
CA LEU A 98 -2.03 11.19 -19.96
C LEU A 98 -1.55 10.23 -18.86
N SER A 99 -2.47 9.52 -18.25
CA SER A 99 -2.21 8.51 -17.21
C SER A 99 -2.62 7.13 -17.71
N SER A 100 -2.18 6.77 -18.92
CA SER A 100 -2.44 5.46 -19.52
C SER A 100 -1.82 4.34 -18.70
N TYR A 101 -2.41 3.16 -18.81
CA TYR A 101 -1.91 1.96 -18.18
C TYR A 101 -0.51 1.62 -18.71
N LYS A 102 0.44 1.39 -17.82
CA LYS A 102 1.83 1.13 -18.19
C LYS A 102 2.45 0.06 -17.34
N GLU A 103 2.76 -1.06 -17.97
CA GLU A 103 3.52 -2.15 -17.39
C GLU A 103 5.01 -2.05 -17.70
N ASP A 104 5.85 -2.42 -16.75
CA ASP A 104 7.31 -2.43 -16.91
C ASP A 104 7.92 -3.54 -16.04
N LYS A 105 9.00 -4.15 -16.54
CA LYS A 105 9.79 -5.13 -15.76
C LYS A 105 10.38 -4.53 -14.47
N LYS A 106 10.56 -3.23 -14.43
CA LYS A 106 11.02 -2.46 -13.28
C LYS A 106 9.90 -1.69 -12.60
N GLY A 107 8.65 -1.99 -12.94
CA GLY A 107 7.48 -1.40 -12.30
C GLY A 107 7.48 -1.68 -10.81
N GLN A 108 6.93 -0.76 -10.03
CA GLN A 108 6.86 -0.85 -8.57
C GLN A 108 5.44 -1.00 -8.04
N VAL A 109 4.43 -0.67 -8.83
CA VAL A 109 3.03 -0.91 -8.47
C VAL A 109 2.73 -2.39 -8.69
N LEU A 110 2.26 -3.06 -7.65
CA LEU A 110 1.75 -4.43 -7.76
C LEU A 110 0.22 -4.36 -7.91
N GLU A 111 -0.26 -4.59 -9.11
CA GLU A 111 -1.67 -4.82 -9.39
C GLU A 111 -1.93 -6.32 -9.41
N GLU A 112 -2.49 -6.82 -8.31
CA GLU A 112 -2.65 -8.26 -8.04
C GLU A 112 -3.93 -8.85 -8.67
N GLY A 113 -4.74 -8.02 -9.33
CA GLY A 113 -6.11 -8.36 -9.67
C GLY A 113 -7.04 -8.28 -8.45
N ILE A 114 -8.33 -8.59 -8.65
CA ILE A 114 -9.33 -8.55 -7.56
C ILE A 114 -9.13 -9.76 -6.65
N THR A 115 -8.04 -9.74 -5.90
CA THR A 115 -7.69 -10.78 -4.92
C THR A 115 -7.04 -10.16 -3.69
N GLU A 116 -7.80 -10.03 -2.62
CA GLU A 116 -7.31 -9.47 -1.36
C GLU A 116 -6.28 -10.40 -0.70
N SER A 117 -6.44 -11.71 -0.84
CA SER A 117 -5.47 -12.69 -0.31
C SER A 117 -4.13 -12.66 -1.05
N GLY A 118 -4.12 -12.46 -2.36
CA GLY A 118 -2.89 -12.24 -3.13
C GLY A 118 -2.21 -10.94 -2.73
N SER A 119 -2.97 -9.86 -2.66
CA SER A 119 -2.47 -8.53 -2.29
C SER A 119 -1.85 -8.50 -0.89
N ILE A 120 -2.52 -9.09 0.11
CA ILE A 120 -1.97 -9.14 1.48
C ILE A 120 -0.73 -10.05 1.56
N SER A 121 -0.68 -11.12 0.77
CA SER A 121 0.50 -11.99 0.71
C SER A 121 1.72 -11.25 0.15
N SER A 122 1.56 -10.49 -0.91
CA SER A 122 2.60 -9.61 -1.46
C SER A 122 3.02 -8.53 -0.47
N TRP A 123 2.06 -7.97 0.28
CA TRP A 123 2.33 -7.00 1.34
C TRP A 123 3.15 -7.62 2.48
N ILE A 124 2.84 -8.84 2.91
CA ILE A 124 3.60 -9.56 3.92
C ILE A 124 5.03 -9.84 3.42
N ALA A 125 5.17 -10.29 2.18
CA ALA A 125 6.47 -10.58 1.57
C ALA A 125 7.36 -9.32 1.53
N ALA A 126 6.82 -8.20 1.07
CA ALA A 126 7.54 -6.93 1.04
C ALA A 126 7.83 -6.40 2.46
N GLY A 127 6.86 -6.51 3.37
CA GLY A 127 6.97 -6.01 4.74
C GLY A 127 7.89 -6.83 5.66
N THR A 128 8.23 -8.06 5.27
CA THR A 128 9.21 -8.93 5.96
C THR A 128 10.57 -8.97 5.28
N SER A 129 10.74 -8.26 4.18
CA SER A 129 11.99 -8.27 3.38
C SER A 129 13.21 -7.78 4.19
N TYR A 130 13.00 -6.95 5.21
CA TYR A 130 14.06 -6.46 6.09
C TYR A 130 14.77 -7.59 6.85
N THR A 131 14.10 -8.70 7.10
CA THR A 131 14.67 -9.87 7.78
C THR A 131 14.98 -11.02 6.83
N ASN A 132 14.28 -11.12 5.70
CA ASN A 132 14.47 -12.21 4.75
C ASN A 132 15.54 -11.90 3.68
N HIS A 133 15.73 -10.62 3.39
CA HIS A 133 16.61 -10.16 2.29
C HIS A 133 17.51 -8.99 2.69
N ASP A 134 17.56 -8.63 3.97
CA ASP A 134 18.30 -7.45 4.48
C ASP A 134 17.96 -6.15 3.73
N LEU A 135 16.72 -6.04 3.26
CA LEU A 135 16.23 -4.95 2.44
C LEU A 135 14.94 -4.39 3.03
N GLU A 136 15.00 -3.21 3.63
CA GLU A 136 13.80 -2.56 4.14
C GLU A 136 12.95 -2.00 2.99
N MET A 137 11.69 -2.41 2.90
CA MET A 137 10.69 -1.91 1.96
C MET A 137 9.56 -1.19 2.69
N ILE A 138 8.81 -0.38 1.96
CA ILE A 138 7.64 0.37 2.44
C ILE A 138 6.42 -0.08 1.63
N PRO A 139 5.84 -1.23 1.94
CA PRO A 139 4.64 -1.67 1.24
C PRO A 139 3.42 -0.90 1.75
N ILE A 140 2.58 -0.49 0.80
CA ILE A 140 1.33 0.22 1.04
C ILE A 140 0.24 -0.52 0.30
N TYR A 141 -0.55 -1.30 1.02
CA TYR A 141 -1.68 -2.00 0.45
C TYR A 141 -2.93 -1.15 0.61
N THR A 142 -3.49 -0.73 -0.52
CA THR A 142 -4.74 0.03 -0.58
C THR A 142 -5.86 -0.88 -1.06
N PHE A 143 -6.95 -0.95 -0.33
CA PHE A 143 -8.08 -1.82 -0.60
C PHE A 143 -9.39 -1.07 -0.37
N TYR A 144 -10.48 -1.60 -0.92
CA TYR A 144 -11.81 -1.17 -0.51
C TYR A 144 -11.99 -1.49 0.97
N SER A 145 -12.29 -0.49 1.77
CA SER A 145 -12.32 -0.59 3.24
C SER A 145 -13.13 -1.79 3.72
N MET A 146 -14.29 -2.05 3.10
CA MET A 146 -15.16 -3.17 3.46
C MET A 146 -14.54 -4.56 3.15
N PHE A 147 -13.56 -4.64 2.26
CA PHE A 147 -13.01 -5.91 1.79
C PHE A 147 -11.61 -6.23 2.30
N GLY A 148 -11.08 -5.42 3.22
CA GLY A 148 -9.79 -5.64 3.87
C GLY A 148 -9.89 -6.64 5.01
N PHE A 149 -10.01 -6.13 6.24
CA PHE A 149 -10.04 -6.96 7.45
C PHE A 149 -11.11 -8.04 7.42
N GLN A 150 -12.25 -7.78 6.82
CA GLN A 150 -13.36 -8.75 6.72
C GLN A 150 -13.03 -9.98 5.89
N ARG A 151 -12.13 -9.87 4.92
CA ARG A 151 -11.78 -10.97 4.01
C ARG A 151 -10.46 -11.66 4.34
N VAL A 152 -9.49 -10.93 4.88
CA VAL A 152 -8.12 -11.41 5.04
C VAL A 152 -7.58 -11.23 6.46
N MET A 153 -8.44 -11.16 7.43
CA MET A 153 -8.04 -10.89 8.82
C MET A 153 -7.08 -11.94 9.38
N ASP A 154 -7.26 -13.20 9.05
CA ASP A 154 -6.36 -14.28 9.41
C ASP A 154 -4.94 -14.07 8.86
N LEU A 155 -4.81 -13.60 7.62
CA LEU A 155 -3.51 -13.24 7.05
C LEU A 155 -2.93 -11.97 7.69
N ILE A 156 -3.77 -11.02 8.12
CA ILE A 156 -3.30 -9.85 8.87
C ILE A 156 -2.79 -10.25 10.26
N TRP A 157 -3.44 -11.22 10.91
CA TRP A 157 -2.91 -11.83 12.14
C TRP A 157 -1.56 -12.51 11.92
N ALA A 158 -1.43 -13.30 10.86
CA ALA A 158 -0.17 -13.90 10.46
C ALA A 158 0.91 -12.86 10.15
N ALA A 159 0.52 -11.73 9.54
CA ALA A 159 1.40 -10.59 9.32
C ALA A 159 1.88 -9.97 10.63
N GLY A 160 0.98 -9.83 11.61
CA GLY A 160 1.31 -9.36 12.95
C GLY A 160 2.32 -10.27 13.63
N ASP A 161 2.09 -11.57 13.60
CA ASP A 161 2.98 -12.59 14.14
C ASP A 161 4.36 -12.59 13.44
N SER A 162 4.36 -12.41 12.13
CA SER A 162 5.58 -12.26 11.32
C SER A 162 6.29 -10.92 11.49
N GLN A 163 5.75 -9.99 12.28
CA GLN A 163 6.26 -8.63 12.46
C GLN A 163 6.42 -7.88 11.13
N THR A 164 5.46 -8.06 10.24
CA THR A 164 5.41 -7.37 8.95
C THR A 164 5.35 -5.85 9.16
N ARG A 165 6.11 -5.10 8.37
CA ARG A 165 6.16 -3.63 8.43
C ARG A 165 5.51 -3.06 7.17
N GLY A 166 4.56 -2.15 7.33
CA GLY A 166 3.89 -1.52 6.19
C GLY A 166 2.60 -0.82 6.57
N PHE A 167 1.88 -0.37 5.56
CA PHE A 167 0.64 0.36 5.73
C PHE A 167 -0.51 -0.38 5.06
N LEU A 168 -1.63 -0.47 5.76
CA LEU A 168 -2.90 -0.99 5.29
C LEU A 168 -3.86 0.20 5.18
N ILE A 169 -4.32 0.50 3.97
CA ILE A 169 -5.13 1.69 3.69
C ILE A 169 -6.52 1.25 3.23
N GLY A 170 -7.50 1.42 4.10
CA GLY A 170 -8.91 1.29 3.74
C GLY A 170 -9.39 2.54 3.00
N ALA A 171 -9.70 2.42 1.73
CA ALA A 171 -10.22 3.49 0.90
C ALA A 171 -11.71 3.25 0.58
N THR A 172 -12.37 4.26 0.04
CA THR A 172 -13.75 4.15 -0.43
C THR A 172 -14.71 3.55 0.60
N ALA A 173 -14.76 4.15 1.80
CA ALA A 173 -15.58 3.64 2.90
C ALA A 173 -17.12 3.72 2.64
N GLY A 174 -17.53 4.43 1.62
CA GLY A 174 -18.91 4.44 1.11
C GLY A 174 -19.88 5.37 1.85
N ARG A 175 -19.69 5.62 3.11
CA ARG A 175 -20.70 6.36 3.92
C ARG A 175 -20.76 7.85 3.63
N THR A 176 -19.69 8.42 3.11
CA THR A 176 -19.58 9.87 2.89
C THR A 176 -19.24 10.25 1.46
N THR A 177 -18.53 9.38 0.73
CA THR A 177 -17.96 9.69 -0.58
C THR A 177 -18.50 8.86 -1.73
N LEU A 178 -19.17 7.74 -1.43
CA LEU A 178 -19.73 6.83 -2.44
C LEU A 178 -21.26 6.82 -2.33
N ALA A 179 -21.89 7.94 -2.69
CA ALA A 179 -23.33 8.01 -2.79
C ALA A 179 -23.83 7.02 -3.87
N GLY A 180 -24.83 6.22 -3.54
CA GLY A 180 -25.41 5.22 -4.43
C GLY A 180 -24.75 3.83 -4.37
N GLU A 181 -23.63 3.68 -3.67
CA GLU A 181 -23.07 2.36 -3.40
C GLU A 181 -23.92 1.55 -2.42
N GLY A 182 -24.02 0.25 -2.65
CA GLY A 182 -24.75 -0.66 -1.74
C GLY A 182 -24.06 -0.86 -0.40
N LEU A 183 -24.75 -1.54 0.52
CA LEU A 183 -24.24 -1.84 1.87
C LEU A 183 -22.90 -2.58 1.86
N GLN A 184 -22.61 -3.35 0.82
CA GLN A 184 -21.35 -4.09 0.66
C GLN A 184 -20.12 -3.18 0.56
N HIS A 185 -20.28 -1.90 0.30
CA HIS A 185 -19.19 -0.92 0.27
C HIS A 185 -19.18 0.02 1.48
N GLN A 186 -20.16 -0.11 2.37
CA GLN A 186 -20.32 0.79 3.51
C GLN A 186 -19.63 0.22 4.75
N ASP A 187 -18.37 0.54 4.90
CA ASP A 187 -17.60 0.21 6.10
C ASP A 187 -17.77 1.29 7.21
N GLY A 188 -17.68 0.88 8.42
CA GLY A 188 -17.69 1.74 9.59
C GLY A 188 -17.15 1.04 10.84
N HIS A 189 -16.56 -0.15 10.67
CA HIS A 189 -16.14 -1.00 11.78
C HIS A 189 -14.76 -1.68 11.57
N SER A 190 -14.09 -1.45 10.45
CA SER A 190 -12.75 -2.04 10.20
C SER A 190 -11.73 -1.65 11.26
N HIS A 191 -11.81 -0.44 11.84
CA HIS A 191 -10.93 -0.03 12.94
C HIS A 191 -11.16 -0.86 14.23
N LEU A 192 -12.37 -1.37 14.46
CA LEU A 192 -12.66 -2.28 15.58
C LEU A 192 -11.96 -3.63 15.37
N LEU A 193 -11.97 -4.14 14.13
CA LEU A 193 -11.25 -5.36 13.77
C LEU A 193 -9.73 -5.15 13.89
N ALA A 194 -9.22 -4.04 13.40
CA ALA A 194 -7.80 -3.70 13.50
C ALA A 194 -7.32 -3.61 14.95
N SER A 195 -8.16 -3.10 15.87
CA SER A 195 -7.81 -2.97 17.28
C SER A 195 -7.60 -4.30 18.01
N THR A 196 -8.05 -5.42 17.43
CA THR A 196 -7.85 -6.75 17.99
C THR A 196 -6.44 -7.29 17.75
N ILE A 197 -5.69 -6.71 16.82
CA ILE A 197 -4.35 -7.14 16.44
C ILE A 197 -3.32 -6.35 17.25
N PRO A 198 -2.52 -6.99 18.15
CA PRO A 198 -1.74 -6.28 19.16
C PRO A 198 -0.72 -5.28 18.65
N ASN A 199 -0.17 -5.51 17.46
CA ASN A 199 0.85 -4.67 16.84
C ASN A 199 0.33 -3.89 15.60
N CYS A 200 -0.98 -3.77 15.45
CA CYS A 200 -1.61 -2.90 14.47
C CYS A 200 -2.04 -1.59 15.14
N VAL A 201 -1.55 -0.48 14.62
CA VAL A 201 -1.97 0.86 15.06
C VAL A 201 -2.98 1.39 14.06
N SER A 202 -4.18 1.71 14.52
CA SER A 202 -5.29 2.22 13.70
C SER A 202 -5.49 3.71 13.92
N TYR A 203 -5.73 4.45 12.82
CA TYR A 203 -6.01 5.89 12.82
C TYR A 203 -7.33 6.19 12.12
#